data_098192bd21f495034f2e04ed750f2ce1
#
_entry.id   098192bd21f495034f2e04ed750f2ce1
#
_cell.length_a   1.000
_cell.length_b   1.000
_cell.length_c   1.000
_cell.angle_alpha   90.00
_cell.angle_beta   90.00
_cell.angle_gamma   90.00
#
_symmetry.space_group_name_H-M   'P 1'
#
loop_
_entity.id
_entity.type
_entity.pdbx_description
1 polymer ?
#
loop_
_entity_poly.entity_id
_entity_poly.type
_entity_poly.pdbx_seq_one_letter_code
_entity_poly.pdbx_strand_id
1 'polypeptide(L)'
;MLKTLVAIEVDLASSFAIRYACDLGNLIPMELYPVYVKAPPPEVPVTGTGWVRHTWEREIVAMGQEEIHEMLASEQESCPTLQPPRVIYGDRDYELAKIESQEAFDLYVEGAPYPFNPANIQRRLHAKFYQKLACPLIWLRGLRPVHQALVVCPDLAGARAVLPAMRKLWAGCSIPVHLALPPQAGFGAAADPLREEARKALADLEAAGCTVEVQDVADWSAGGPAPAALKDYGLVAVPLPRELKKDHARLNWLAQVKNPLMLVPY
;
A
#
# COMPACT_ATOMS: atom_id res chain seq x y z
N MET A 1 -11.45 -14.46 1.82
CA MET A 1 -10.93 -13.70 0.68
C MET A 1 -10.70 -12.28 1.15
N LEU A 2 -9.55 -11.67 0.82
CA LEU A 2 -9.20 -10.31 1.26
C LEU A 2 -9.95 -9.28 0.42
N LYS A 3 -10.39 -8.18 1.05
CA LYS A 3 -10.96 -7.04 0.34
C LYS A 3 -9.90 -5.97 0.13
N THR A 4 -9.64 -5.60 -1.11
CA THR A 4 -8.62 -4.61 -1.46
C THR A 4 -9.25 -3.40 -2.13
N LEU A 5 -9.11 -2.23 -1.53
CA LEU A 5 -9.50 -0.97 -2.14
C LEU A 5 -8.38 -0.49 -3.06
N VAL A 6 -8.68 -0.28 -4.35
CA VAL A 6 -7.73 0.25 -5.34
C VAL A 6 -8.16 1.66 -5.72
N ALA A 7 -7.46 2.68 -5.21
CA ALA A 7 -7.77 4.05 -5.58
C ALA A 7 -7.14 4.40 -6.92
N ILE A 8 -7.95 4.91 -7.83
CA ILE A 8 -7.61 5.22 -9.22
C ILE A 8 -7.61 6.74 -9.41
N GLU A 9 -6.64 7.23 -10.15
CA GLU A 9 -6.60 8.54 -10.76
C GLU A 9 -6.31 8.37 -12.27
N VAL A 10 -6.55 9.40 -13.07
CA VAL A 10 -6.26 9.35 -14.52
C VAL A 10 -4.78 9.64 -14.73
N ASP A 11 -3.94 8.73 -14.30
CA ASP A 11 -2.49 8.84 -14.41
C ASP A 11 -1.81 7.45 -14.58
N LEU A 12 -0.54 7.49 -14.97
CA LEU A 12 0.26 6.28 -15.19
C LEU A 12 0.49 5.48 -13.89
N ALA A 13 0.58 6.16 -12.75
CA ALA A 13 0.84 5.49 -11.48
C ALA A 13 -0.37 4.63 -11.06
N SER A 14 -1.58 5.08 -11.38
CA SER A 14 -2.83 4.31 -11.17
C SER A 14 -2.91 3.08 -12.07
N SER A 15 -2.47 3.17 -13.34
CA SER A 15 -2.35 1.99 -14.21
C SER A 15 -1.40 0.96 -13.61
N PHE A 16 -0.26 1.38 -13.06
CA PHE A 16 0.63 0.47 -12.34
C PHE A 16 -0.02 -0.12 -11.10
N ALA A 17 -0.80 0.67 -10.36
CA ALA A 17 -1.49 0.21 -9.18
C ALA A 17 -2.51 -0.90 -9.49
N ILE A 18 -3.32 -0.74 -10.54
CA ILE A 18 -4.29 -1.73 -10.98
C ILE A 18 -3.60 -3.02 -11.41
N ARG A 19 -2.62 -2.94 -12.33
CA ARG A 19 -1.88 -4.11 -12.82
C ARG A 19 -1.21 -4.88 -11.70
N TYR A 20 -0.53 -4.17 -10.82
CA TYR A 20 0.13 -4.80 -9.68
C TYR A 20 -0.88 -5.46 -8.73
N ALA A 21 -2.01 -4.82 -8.46
CA ALA A 21 -3.07 -5.40 -7.65
C ALA A 21 -3.67 -6.65 -8.31
N CYS A 22 -3.83 -6.66 -9.62
CA CYS A 22 -4.27 -7.84 -10.39
C CYS A 22 -3.24 -8.98 -10.32
N ASP A 23 -1.96 -8.68 -10.53
CA ASP A 23 -0.87 -9.65 -10.39
C ASP A 23 -0.83 -10.24 -8.98
N LEU A 24 -1.00 -9.39 -7.97
CA LEU A 24 -1.06 -9.83 -6.57
C LEU A 24 -2.32 -10.68 -6.32
N GLY A 25 -3.46 -10.33 -6.90
CA GLY A 25 -4.73 -11.08 -6.82
C GLY A 25 -4.67 -12.46 -7.46
N ASN A 26 -3.76 -12.68 -8.41
CA ASN A 26 -3.48 -14.00 -8.98
C ASN A 26 -2.65 -14.89 -8.04
N LEU A 27 -1.98 -14.30 -7.05
CA LEU A 27 -1.10 -14.98 -6.10
C LEU A 27 -1.73 -15.14 -4.70
N ILE A 28 -2.61 -14.20 -4.34
CA ILE A 28 -3.27 -14.13 -3.04
C ILE A 28 -4.78 -14.02 -3.27
N PRO A 29 -5.62 -14.86 -2.62
CA PRO A 29 -7.06 -14.79 -2.77
C PRO A 29 -7.63 -13.45 -2.29
N MET A 30 -7.91 -12.52 -3.22
CA MET A 30 -8.44 -11.19 -2.91
C MET A 30 -9.46 -10.72 -3.95
N GLU A 31 -10.34 -9.82 -3.55
CA GLU A 31 -11.24 -9.06 -4.42
C GLU A 31 -10.75 -7.61 -4.51
N LEU A 32 -10.69 -7.07 -5.71
CA LEU A 32 -10.19 -5.72 -5.99
C LEU A 32 -11.38 -4.80 -6.26
N TYR A 33 -11.52 -3.77 -5.44
CA TYR A 33 -12.57 -2.76 -5.53
C TYR A 33 -11.96 -1.44 -6.05
N PRO A 34 -11.99 -1.21 -7.38
CA PRO A 34 -11.47 0.03 -7.94
C PRO A 34 -12.41 1.19 -7.64
N VAL A 35 -11.85 2.29 -7.15
CA VAL A 35 -12.58 3.51 -6.81
C VAL A 35 -11.89 4.71 -7.45
N TYR A 36 -12.65 5.47 -8.24
CA TYR A 36 -12.26 6.74 -8.80
C TYR A 36 -13.09 7.87 -8.19
N VAL A 37 -12.43 8.84 -7.58
CA VAL A 37 -13.11 10.04 -7.07
C VAL A 37 -12.85 11.20 -8.00
N LYS A 38 -13.87 11.59 -8.75
CA LYS A 38 -13.83 12.73 -9.66
C LYS A 38 -14.01 14.02 -8.88
N ALA A 39 -12.99 14.86 -8.87
CA ALA A 39 -13.08 16.17 -8.27
C ALA A 39 -13.96 17.13 -9.11
N PRO A 40 -14.64 18.10 -8.48
CA PRO A 40 -15.36 19.14 -9.21
C PRO A 40 -14.40 19.95 -10.08
N PRO A 41 -14.81 20.34 -11.30
CA PRO A 41 -14.05 21.29 -12.10
C PRO A 41 -13.85 22.59 -11.31
N PRO A 42 -12.62 23.13 -11.21
CA PRO A 42 -12.33 24.30 -10.38
C PRO A 42 -13.07 25.57 -10.81
N GLU A 43 -13.51 25.63 -12.08
CA GLU A 43 -14.14 26.81 -12.69
C GLU A 43 -15.68 26.83 -12.57
N VAL A 44 -16.26 25.71 -12.14
CA VAL A 44 -17.73 25.62 -12.03
C VAL A 44 -18.13 25.74 -10.57
N PRO A 45 -18.66 26.90 -10.14
CA PRO A 45 -19.23 26.98 -8.80
C PRO A 45 -20.38 25.96 -8.72
N VAL A 46 -20.40 25.19 -7.64
CA VAL A 46 -21.49 24.24 -7.31
C VAL A 46 -22.73 25.08 -6.99
N THR A 47 -23.33 25.70 -8.04
CA THR A 47 -24.54 26.52 -7.93
C THR A 47 -25.72 25.66 -8.37
N GLY A 48 -26.58 25.41 -7.44
CA GLY A 48 -27.82 24.68 -7.67
C GLY A 48 -28.22 23.84 -6.47
N THR A 49 -29.52 23.70 -6.28
CA THR A 49 -30.12 22.84 -5.26
C THR A 49 -31.07 21.85 -5.94
N GLY A 50 -31.35 20.74 -5.28
CA GLY A 50 -32.31 19.77 -5.76
C GLY A 50 -31.89 19.03 -7.04
N TRP A 51 -32.82 18.89 -8.00
CA TRP A 51 -32.62 18.08 -9.19
C TRP A 51 -31.48 18.56 -10.12
N VAL A 52 -31.23 19.89 -10.19
CA VAL A 52 -30.14 20.45 -11.00
C VAL A 52 -28.80 19.95 -10.51
N ARG A 53 -28.59 19.97 -9.20
CA ARG A 53 -27.40 19.41 -8.58
C ARG A 53 -27.24 17.92 -8.86
N HIS A 54 -28.29 17.13 -8.70
CA HIS A 54 -28.26 15.69 -8.98
C HIS A 54 -27.99 15.36 -10.46
N THR A 55 -28.53 16.16 -11.39
CA THR A 55 -28.25 15.97 -12.81
C THR A 55 -26.78 16.23 -13.11
N TRP A 56 -26.26 17.33 -12.60
CA TRP A 56 -24.85 17.71 -12.76
C TRP A 56 -23.88 16.69 -12.13
N GLU A 57 -24.15 16.21 -10.90
CA GLU A 57 -23.37 15.17 -10.26
C GLU A 57 -23.36 13.86 -11.09
N ARG A 58 -24.49 13.48 -11.69
CA ARG A 58 -24.56 12.31 -12.57
C ARG A 58 -23.74 12.48 -13.85
N GLU A 59 -23.77 13.66 -14.44
CA GLU A 59 -22.94 13.96 -15.62
C GLU A 59 -21.46 13.87 -15.31
N ILE A 60 -21.01 14.39 -14.16
CA ILE A 60 -19.62 14.29 -13.73
C ILE A 60 -19.22 12.84 -13.48
N VAL A 61 -20.08 12.06 -12.86
CA VAL A 61 -19.83 10.61 -12.66
C VAL A 61 -19.74 9.88 -14.00
N ALA A 62 -20.63 10.19 -14.96
CA ALA A 62 -20.58 9.61 -16.30
C ALA A 62 -19.28 9.95 -17.04
N MET A 63 -18.84 11.22 -17.00
CA MET A 63 -17.55 11.63 -17.54
C MET A 63 -16.39 10.88 -16.87
N GLY A 64 -16.44 10.71 -15.55
CA GLY A 64 -15.43 9.94 -14.83
C GLY A 64 -15.40 8.47 -15.21
N GLN A 65 -16.57 7.87 -15.51
CA GLN A 65 -16.65 6.50 -16.01
C GLN A 65 -15.98 6.36 -17.38
N GLU A 66 -16.22 7.30 -18.29
CA GLU A 66 -15.57 7.34 -19.60
C GLU A 66 -14.05 7.47 -19.49
N GLU A 67 -13.57 8.35 -18.61
CA GLU A 67 -12.13 8.59 -18.40
C GLU A 67 -11.36 7.34 -17.95
N ILE A 68 -11.96 6.52 -17.09
CA ILE A 68 -11.29 5.31 -16.56
C ILE A 68 -11.61 4.06 -17.37
N HIS A 69 -12.59 4.12 -18.29
CA HIS A 69 -13.04 2.97 -19.06
C HIS A 69 -11.90 2.32 -19.85
N GLU A 70 -11.15 3.10 -20.59
CA GLU A 70 -10.03 2.59 -21.39
C GLU A 70 -8.91 2.00 -20.53
N MET A 71 -8.63 2.63 -19.38
CA MET A 71 -7.62 2.14 -18.44
C MET A 71 -8.00 0.78 -17.86
N LEU A 72 -9.28 0.58 -17.53
CA LEU A 72 -9.77 -0.64 -16.90
C LEU A 72 -10.10 -1.74 -17.89
N ALA A 73 -10.50 -1.41 -19.12
CA ALA A 73 -10.92 -2.38 -20.12
C ALA A 73 -9.81 -3.42 -20.42
N SER A 74 -8.55 -2.97 -20.53
CA SER A 74 -7.42 -3.87 -20.76
C SER A 74 -7.09 -4.78 -19.57
N GLU A 75 -7.45 -4.37 -18.36
CA GLU A 75 -7.14 -5.12 -17.14
C GLU A 75 -8.28 -6.07 -16.73
N GLN A 76 -9.52 -5.73 -17.05
CA GLN A 76 -10.71 -6.55 -16.73
C GLN A 76 -10.66 -7.95 -17.34
N GLU A 77 -10.11 -8.08 -18.56
CA GLU A 77 -9.99 -9.38 -19.23
C GLU A 77 -8.98 -10.32 -18.58
N SER A 78 -7.93 -9.75 -17.96
CA SER A 78 -6.82 -10.50 -17.36
C SER A 78 -6.92 -10.65 -15.85
N CYS A 79 -7.87 -9.96 -15.20
CA CYS A 79 -8.01 -9.88 -13.76
C CYS A 79 -9.43 -10.29 -13.29
N PRO A 80 -9.69 -11.59 -13.10
CA PRO A 80 -11.02 -12.09 -12.74
C PRO A 80 -11.50 -11.63 -11.35
N THR A 81 -10.60 -11.12 -10.51
CA THR A 81 -10.92 -10.62 -9.17
C THR A 81 -11.24 -9.13 -9.13
N LEU A 82 -11.14 -8.43 -10.28
CA LEU A 82 -11.44 -7.02 -10.41
C LEU A 82 -12.94 -6.78 -10.46
N GLN A 83 -13.45 -6.10 -9.45
CA GLN A 83 -14.86 -5.72 -9.38
C GLN A 83 -15.16 -4.52 -10.29
N PRO A 84 -16.44 -4.28 -10.67
CA PRO A 84 -16.81 -3.07 -11.40
C PRO A 84 -16.36 -1.80 -10.67
N PRO A 85 -15.84 -0.80 -11.40
CA PRO A 85 -15.34 0.43 -10.78
C PRO A 85 -16.46 1.25 -10.16
N ARG A 86 -16.22 1.79 -8.96
CA ARG A 86 -17.08 2.79 -8.34
C ARG A 86 -16.55 4.19 -8.68
N VAL A 87 -17.32 4.96 -9.42
CA VAL A 87 -17.01 6.37 -9.68
C VAL A 87 -17.86 7.25 -8.78
N ILE A 88 -17.20 8.17 -8.06
CA ILE A 88 -17.82 9.03 -7.06
C ILE A 88 -17.40 10.47 -7.36
N TYR A 89 -18.32 11.41 -7.15
CA TYR A 89 -18.04 12.83 -7.20
C TYR A 89 -17.76 13.36 -5.79
N GLY A 90 -16.68 14.14 -5.63
CA GLY A 90 -16.37 14.77 -4.35
C GLY A 90 -14.89 15.07 -4.10
N ASP A 91 -14.58 15.38 -2.84
CA ASP A 91 -13.20 15.47 -2.37
C ASP A 91 -12.66 14.03 -2.16
N ARG A 92 -11.51 13.75 -2.76
CA ARG A 92 -10.91 12.43 -2.79
C ARG A 92 -10.69 11.83 -1.40
N ASP A 93 -10.03 12.57 -0.53
CA ASP A 93 -9.66 12.07 0.80
C ASP A 93 -10.90 11.89 1.69
N TYR A 94 -11.90 12.74 1.51
CA TYR A 94 -13.17 12.62 2.22
C TYR A 94 -13.98 11.40 1.77
N GLU A 95 -14.15 11.23 0.45
CA GLU A 95 -14.95 10.11 -0.08
C GLU A 95 -14.27 8.75 0.16
N LEU A 96 -12.94 8.65 0.01
CA LEU A 96 -12.20 7.45 0.35
C LEU A 96 -12.30 7.11 1.85
N ALA A 97 -12.21 8.11 2.73
CA ALA A 97 -12.38 7.89 4.17
C ALA A 97 -13.80 7.42 4.52
N LYS A 98 -14.81 7.91 3.81
CA LYS A 98 -16.20 7.49 3.96
C LYS A 98 -16.39 6.03 3.54
N ILE A 99 -15.85 5.63 2.39
CA ILE A 99 -15.89 4.25 1.90
C ILE A 99 -15.21 3.32 2.92
N GLU A 100 -14.00 3.66 3.35
CA GLU A 100 -13.24 2.85 4.30
C GLU A 100 -13.97 2.70 5.64
N SER A 101 -14.65 3.74 6.10
CA SER A 101 -15.45 3.70 7.32
C SER A 101 -16.74 2.85 7.21
N GLN A 102 -17.28 2.69 6.01
CA GLN A 102 -18.49 1.92 5.73
C GLN A 102 -18.19 0.45 5.39
N GLU A 103 -17.06 0.22 4.76
CA GLU A 103 -16.63 -1.10 4.28
C GLU A 103 -15.22 -1.37 4.81
N ALA A 104 -15.05 -2.42 5.61
CA ALA A 104 -13.73 -2.82 6.08
C ALA A 104 -12.90 -3.41 4.95
N PHE A 105 -11.75 -2.80 4.67
CA PHE A 105 -10.77 -3.32 3.72
C PHE A 105 -9.56 -3.92 4.45
N ASP A 106 -8.96 -4.93 3.83
CA ASP A 106 -7.77 -5.60 4.34
C ASP A 106 -6.49 -4.98 3.78
N LEU A 107 -6.61 -4.29 2.63
CA LEU A 107 -5.51 -3.68 1.91
C LEU A 107 -6.00 -2.45 1.13
N TYR A 108 -5.18 -1.42 1.08
CA TYR A 108 -5.37 -0.25 0.21
C TYR A 108 -4.21 -0.16 -0.79
N VAL A 109 -4.51 0.05 -2.06
CA VAL A 109 -3.52 0.14 -3.14
C VAL A 109 -3.73 1.41 -3.94
N GLU A 110 -2.67 2.16 -4.22
CA GLU A 110 -2.71 3.36 -5.06
C GLU A 110 -1.37 3.64 -5.74
N GLY A 111 -1.39 4.51 -6.73
CA GLY A 111 -0.19 5.13 -7.29
C GLY A 111 0.53 5.98 -6.25
N ALA A 112 1.85 5.90 -6.20
CA ALA A 112 2.64 6.70 -5.27
C ALA A 112 2.56 8.20 -5.59
N PRO A 113 2.62 9.10 -4.59
CA PRO A 113 2.57 10.55 -4.82
C PRO A 113 3.71 11.01 -5.74
N TYR A 114 3.41 11.93 -6.66
CA TYR A 114 4.40 12.50 -7.56
C TYR A 114 4.63 14.00 -7.27
N PRO A 115 5.89 14.50 -7.28
CA PRO A 115 7.13 13.72 -7.24
C PRO A 115 7.29 12.95 -5.93
N PHE A 116 7.93 11.78 -6.02
CA PHE A 116 8.16 10.92 -4.86
C PHE A 116 9.40 11.37 -4.08
N ASN A 117 9.20 12.27 -3.14
CA ASN A 117 10.22 12.87 -2.29
C ASN A 117 9.75 12.94 -0.83
N PRO A 118 10.65 13.16 0.15
CA PRO A 118 10.29 13.17 1.57
C PRO A 118 9.14 14.13 1.93
N ALA A 119 9.11 15.30 1.31
CA ALA A 119 8.08 16.31 1.59
C ALA A 119 6.68 15.86 1.10
N ASN A 120 6.59 15.31 -0.10
CA ASN A 120 5.33 14.83 -0.65
C ASN A 120 4.86 13.55 0.05
N ILE A 121 5.79 12.63 0.38
CA ILE A 121 5.49 11.44 1.19
C ILE A 121 4.89 11.88 2.54
N GLN A 122 5.55 12.79 3.25
CA GLN A 122 5.05 13.30 4.52
C GLN A 122 3.68 13.95 4.38
N ARG A 123 3.52 14.86 3.41
CA ARG A 123 2.23 15.55 3.17
C ARG A 123 1.10 14.55 2.93
N ARG A 124 1.35 13.49 2.12
CA ARG A 124 0.36 12.45 1.84
C ARG A 124 0.01 11.67 3.10
N LEU A 125 0.99 11.21 3.85
CA LEU A 125 0.80 10.47 5.11
C LEU A 125 0.09 11.28 6.21
N HIS A 126 0.22 12.61 6.19
CA HIS A 126 -0.46 13.49 7.13
C HIS A 126 -1.87 13.91 6.68
N ALA A 127 -2.31 13.57 5.48
CA ALA A 127 -3.69 13.79 5.08
C ALA A 127 -4.65 12.94 5.93
N LYS A 128 -5.86 13.49 6.19
CA LYS A 128 -6.82 12.90 7.14
C LYS A 128 -7.19 11.46 6.82
N PHE A 129 -7.26 11.11 5.55
CA PHE A 129 -7.53 9.75 5.11
C PHE A 129 -6.45 8.78 5.61
N TYR A 130 -5.17 9.05 5.32
CA TYR A 130 -4.06 8.15 5.68
C TYR A 130 -3.84 8.05 7.19
N GLN A 131 -4.13 9.13 7.93
CA GLN A 131 -4.05 9.11 9.39
C GLN A 131 -5.09 8.17 10.02
N LYS A 132 -6.21 7.93 9.34
CA LYS A 132 -7.31 7.07 9.81
C LYS A 132 -7.29 5.67 9.19
N LEU A 133 -6.52 5.47 8.13
CA LEU A 133 -6.47 4.19 7.42
C LEU A 133 -6.11 3.06 8.37
N ALA A 134 -7.00 2.06 8.47
CA ALA A 134 -6.85 0.94 9.41
C ALA A 134 -6.06 -0.24 8.81
N CYS A 135 -5.99 -0.34 7.48
CA CYS A 135 -5.32 -1.42 6.76
C CYS A 135 -3.95 -0.98 6.22
N PRO A 136 -3.08 -1.94 5.84
CA PRO A 136 -1.87 -1.65 5.10
C PRO A 136 -2.15 -0.93 3.78
N LEU A 137 -1.18 -0.11 3.35
CA LEU A 137 -1.22 0.69 2.13
C LEU A 137 -0.08 0.25 1.21
N ILE A 138 -0.36 -0.06 -0.07
CA ILE A 138 0.68 -0.26 -1.08
C ILE A 138 0.77 0.96 -1.99
N TRP A 139 1.97 1.53 -2.10
CA TRP A 139 2.32 2.58 -3.07
C TRP A 139 3.10 2.03 -4.25
N LEU A 140 2.64 2.33 -5.46
CA LEU A 140 3.23 1.90 -6.72
C LEU A 140 3.87 3.07 -7.47
N ARG A 141 5.15 2.90 -7.83
CA ARG A 141 5.90 3.84 -8.69
C ARG A 141 6.20 3.27 -10.06
N GLY A 142 6.01 1.98 -10.22
CA GLY A 142 6.25 1.23 -11.44
C GLY A 142 5.93 -0.24 -11.22
N LEU A 143 5.84 -0.98 -12.30
CA LEU A 143 5.57 -2.41 -12.26
C LEU A 143 6.84 -3.18 -11.92
N ARG A 144 6.69 -4.11 -10.99
CA ARG A 144 7.67 -5.15 -10.68
C ARG A 144 6.94 -6.45 -10.39
N PRO A 145 7.33 -7.56 -10.99
CA PRO A 145 6.73 -8.85 -10.68
C PRO A 145 7.03 -9.23 -9.23
N VAL A 146 6.04 -9.82 -8.57
CA VAL A 146 6.14 -10.22 -7.17
C VAL A 146 6.72 -11.64 -7.11
N HIS A 147 8.05 -11.77 -7.15
CA HIS A 147 8.73 -13.06 -7.01
C HIS A 147 9.12 -13.37 -5.56
N GLN A 148 9.34 -12.33 -4.77
CA GLN A 148 9.67 -12.40 -3.35
C GLN A 148 9.30 -11.08 -2.66
N ALA A 149 8.97 -11.17 -1.38
CA ALA A 149 8.66 -10.02 -0.55
C ALA A 149 9.71 -9.84 0.56
N LEU A 150 10.04 -8.60 0.89
CA LEU A 150 10.89 -8.25 2.03
C LEU A 150 10.05 -7.57 3.10
N VAL A 151 10.16 -8.02 4.34
CA VAL A 151 9.58 -7.37 5.52
C VAL A 151 10.68 -6.72 6.33
N VAL A 152 10.64 -5.42 6.44
CA VAL A 152 11.64 -4.64 7.18
C VAL A 152 11.19 -4.53 8.64
N CYS A 153 11.98 -5.09 9.55
CA CYS A 153 11.72 -5.09 11.00
C CYS A 153 12.81 -4.24 11.72
N PRO A 154 12.68 -2.91 11.76
CA PRO A 154 13.73 -2.03 12.28
C PRO A 154 13.82 -2.04 13.81
N ASP A 155 12.72 -2.32 14.47
CA ASP A 155 12.58 -2.35 15.92
C ASP A 155 11.42 -3.25 16.34
N LEU A 156 11.29 -3.51 17.63
CA LEU A 156 10.26 -4.41 18.16
C LEU A 156 8.83 -3.90 17.91
N ALA A 157 8.60 -2.59 18.01
CA ALA A 157 7.27 -2.00 17.80
C ALA A 157 6.84 -2.15 16.33
N GLY A 158 7.76 -1.83 15.41
CA GLY A 158 7.56 -2.00 13.98
C GLY A 158 7.36 -3.47 13.58
N ALA A 159 8.14 -4.39 14.16
CA ALA A 159 7.97 -5.83 13.91
C ALA A 159 6.57 -6.30 14.33
N ARG A 160 6.12 -5.92 15.52
CA ARG A 160 4.77 -6.25 16.03
C ARG A 160 3.63 -5.68 15.18
N ALA A 161 3.88 -4.61 14.44
CA ALA A 161 2.91 -4.06 13.51
C ALA A 161 2.91 -4.79 12.16
N VAL A 162 4.10 -4.96 11.54
CA VAL A 162 4.19 -5.45 10.16
C VAL A 162 4.00 -6.96 10.04
N LEU A 163 4.48 -7.75 11.00
CA LEU A 163 4.45 -9.21 10.91
C LEU A 163 3.03 -9.80 10.92
N PRO A 164 2.09 -9.36 11.80
CA PRO A 164 0.70 -9.81 11.73
C PRO A 164 -0.01 -9.42 10.43
N ALA A 165 0.29 -8.23 9.89
CA ALA A 165 -0.25 -7.77 8.61
C ALA A 165 0.24 -8.68 7.47
N MET A 166 1.54 -9.00 7.44
CA MET A 166 2.09 -9.93 6.46
C MET A 166 1.48 -11.34 6.59
N ARG A 167 1.36 -11.88 7.80
CA ARG A 167 0.71 -13.17 8.01
C ARG A 167 -0.72 -13.19 7.45
N LYS A 168 -1.49 -12.13 7.70
CA LYS A 168 -2.87 -12.02 7.20
C LYS A 168 -2.92 -12.00 5.68
N LEU A 169 -2.06 -11.21 5.05
CA LEU A 169 -2.05 -11.01 3.60
C LEU A 169 -1.43 -12.18 2.85
N TRP A 170 -0.37 -12.81 3.39
CA TRP A 170 0.42 -13.84 2.71
C TRP A 170 0.01 -15.28 3.06
N ALA A 171 -1.00 -15.48 3.90
CA ALA A 171 -1.46 -16.84 4.25
C ALA A 171 -1.78 -17.67 3.00
N GLY A 172 -1.08 -18.79 2.85
CA GLY A 172 -1.23 -19.70 1.70
C GLY A 172 -0.56 -19.22 0.39
N CYS A 173 0.20 -18.10 0.43
CA CYS A 173 0.95 -17.63 -0.72
C CYS A 173 2.30 -18.37 -0.83
N SER A 174 2.64 -18.85 -2.03
CA SER A 174 3.90 -19.57 -2.29
C SER A 174 5.11 -18.64 -2.48
N ILE A 175 4.90 -17.33 -2.50
CA ILE A 175 5.98 -16.35 -2.69
C ILE A 175 6.85 -16.28 -1.44
N PRO A 176 8.20 -16.41 -1.56
CA PRO A 176 9.09 -16.31 -0.42
C PRO A 176 9.02 -14.95 0.27
N VAL A 177 9.04 -14.97 1.60
CA VAL A 177 9.06 -13.78 2.44
C VAL A 177 10.40 -13.74 3.19
N HIS A 178 11.14 -12.67 3.01
CA HIS A 178 12.39 -12.45 3.75
C HIS A 178 12.17 -11.43 4.86
N LEU A 179 12.65 -11.72 6.06
CA LEU A 179 12.61 -10.80 7.19
C LEU A 179 13.97 -10.10 7.30
N ALA A 180 14.02 -8.80 7.02
CA ALA A 180 15.21 -7.99 7.19
C ALA A 180 15.29 -7.44 8.62
N LEU A 181 16.34 -7.81 9.35
CA LEU A 181 16.66 -7.33 10.69
C LEU A 181 17.93 -6.46 10.68
N PRO A 182 18.03 -5.46 11.55
CA PRO A 182 19.26 -4.71 11.73
C PRO A 182 20.38 -5.63 12.27
N PRO A 183 21.66 -5.34 11.94
CA PRO A 183 22.77 -6.12 12.42
C PRO A 183 22.83 -6.11 13.95
N GLN A 184 23.26 -7.21 14.55
CA GLN A 184 23.43 -7.29 16.00
C GLN A 184 24.53 -6.33 16.48
N ALA A 185 24.22 -5.52 17.47
CA ALA A 185 25.21 -4.69 18.14
C ALA A 185 25.96 -5.53 19.22
N GLY A 186 27.13 -6.06 18.85
CA GLY A 186 28.09 -6.65 19.81
C GLY A 186 27.92 -8.15 20.11
N PHE A 187 29.03 -8.79 20.49
CA PHE A 187 29.11 -10.15 21.00
C PHE A 187 28.58 -10.18 22.45
N GLY A 188 27.58 -11.02 22.74
CA GLY A 188 27.15 -11.30 24.12
C GLY A 188 25.91 -10.55 24.59
N ALA A 189 25.08 -10.03 23.69
CA ALA A 189 23.81 -9.42 24.05
C ALA A 189 22.87 -10.45 24.71
N ALA A 190 22.24 -10.07 25.83
CA ALA A 190 21.05 -10.71 26.38
C ALA A 190 20.02 -10.93 25.26
N ALA A 191 19.11 -11.90 25.43
CA ALA A 191 18.11 -12.26 24.41
C ALA A 191 17.53 -11.00 23.75
N ASP A 192 17.77 -10.86 22.42
CA ASP A 192 17.28 -9.71 21.63
C ASP A 192 15.76 -9.87 21.40
N PRO A 193 14.92 -9.02 22.04
CA PRO A 193 13.47 -9.13 21.94
C PRO A 193 12.95 -9.03 20.50
N LEU A 194 13.63 -8.28 19.64
CA LEU A 194 13.26 -8.16 18.23
C LEU A 194 13.46 -9.50 17.49
N ARG A 195 14.58 -10.17 17.71
CA ARG A 195 14.88 -11.46 17.10
C ARG A 195 13.97 -12.57 17.62
N GLU A 196 13.60 -12.51 18.89
CA GLU A 196 12.62 -13.42 19.47
C GLU A 196 11.24 -13.23 18.85
N GLU A 197 10.79 -11.99 18.68
CA GLU A 197 9.54 -11.67 17.99
C GLU A 197 9.58 -12.12 16.52
N ALA A 198 10.69 -11.87 15.83
CA ALA A 198 10.88 -12.31 14.44
C ALA A 198 10.84 -13.84 14.33
N ARG A 199 11.48 -14.58 15.24
CA ARG A 199 11.48 -16.04 15.27
C ARG A 199 10.08 -16.61 15.49
N LYS A 200 9.31 -16.01 16.42
CA LYS A 200 7.91 -16.39 16.66
C LYS A 200 7.05 -16.16 15.42
N ALA A 201 7.17 -14.97 14.81
CA ALA A 201 6.42 -14.66 13.60
C ALA A 201 6.81 -15.53 12.40
N LEU A 202 8.07 -15.96 12.33
CA LEU A 202 8.54 -16.89 11.32
C LEU A 202 7.79 -18.23 11.43
N ALA A 203 7.72 -18.79 12.64
CA ALA A 203 6.94 -20.02 12.88
C ALA A 203 5.45 -19.84 12.55
N ASP A 204 4.86 -18.69 12.86
CA ASP A 204 3.46 -18.38 12.53
C ASP A 204 3.24 -18.25 11.00
N LEU A 205 4.18 -17.67 10.26
CA LEU A 205 4.13 -17.55 8.81
C LEU A 205 4.32 -18.92 8.12
N GLU A 206 5.27 -19.74 8.61
CA GLU A 206 5.48 -21.11 8.13
C GLU A 206 4.24 -21.98 8.36
N ALA A 207 3.63 -21.87 9.56
CA ALA A 207 2.38 -22.56 9.87
C ALA A 207 1.21 -22.11 8.99
N ALA A 208 1.26 -20.86 8.47
CA ALA A 208 0.31 -20.34 7.50
C ALA A 208 0.63 -20.73 6.04
N GLY A 209 1.66 -21.56 5.82
CA GLY A 209 2.06 -22.09 4.51
C GLY A 209 2.99 -21.17 3.71
N CYS A 210 3.60 -20.16 4.36
CA CYS A 210 4.56 -19.26 3.71
C CYS A 210 5.97 -19.86 3.75
N THR A 211 6.75 -19.66 2.69
CA THR A 211 8.20 -19.85 2.72
C THR A 211 8.86 -18.62 3.30
N VAL A 212 9.55 -18.73 4.43
CA VAL A 212 10.12 -17.57 5.14
C VAL A 212 11.60 -17.78 5.45
N GLU A 213 12.39 -16.72 5.24
CA GLU A 213 13.81 -16.68 5.57
C GLU A 213 14.15 -15.40 6.34
N VAL A 214 15.04 -15.52 7.33
CA VAL A 214 15.60 -14.35 8.04
C VAL A 214 16.89 -13.91 7.37
N GLN A 215 17.00 -12.64 7.06
CA GLN A 215 18.20 -12.04 6.50
C GLN A 215 18.79 -10.98 7.46
N ASP A 216 20.00 -11.22 7.90
CA ASP A 216 20.80 -10.20 8.58
C ASP A 216 21.38 -9.26 7.53
N VAL A 217 20.83 -8.05 7.45
CA VAL A 217 21.29 -7.06 6.48
C VAL A 217 22.43 -6.25 7.08
N ALA A 218 23.64 -6.47 6.57
CA ALA A 218 24.84 -5.80 7.08
C ALA A 218 24.82 -4.28 6.83
N ASP A 219 24.31 -3.87 5.66
CA ASP A 219 24.23 -2.46 5.26
C ASP A 219 22.86 -1.89 5.62
N TRP A 220 22.75 -1.41 6.87
CA TRP A 220 21.53 -0.87 7.45
C TRP A 220 21.65 0.62 7.71
N SER A 221 20.81 1.42 7.11
CA SER A 221 20.70 2.87 7.37
C SER A 221 19.67 3.17 8.47
N ALA A 222 19.59 4.44 8.90
CA ALA A 222 18.62 4.88 9.89
C ALA A 222 17.14 4.65 9.51
N GLY A 223 16.85 4.35 8.25
CA GLY A 223 15.49 4.08 7.76
C GLY A 223 15.20 2.61 7.45
N GLY A 224 16.23 1.80 7.21
CA GLY A 224 16.12 0.41 6.79
C GLY A 224 17.33 -0.09 5.99
N PRO A 225 17.22 -1.25 5.33
CA PRO A 225 18.26 -1.80 4.46
C PRO A 225 18.68 -0.81 3.36
N ALA A 226 19.96 -0.86 2.93
CA ALA A 226 20.40 -0.03 1.81
C ALA A 226 19.50 -0.27 0.58
N PRO A 227 19.07 0.79 -0.15
CA PRO A 227 18.18 0.64 -1.31
C PRO A 227 18.71 -0.31 -2.40
N ALA A 228 20.04 -0.44 -2.52
CA ALA A 228 20.68 -1.37 -3.45
C ALA A 228 20.38 -2.85 -3.12
N ALA A 229 20.21 -3.19 -1.84
CA ALA A 229 19.88 -4.54 -1.40
C ALA A 229 18.41 -4.92 -1.69
N LEU A 230 17.57 -3.95 -2.04
CA LEU A 230 16.14 -4.15 -2.28
C LEU A 230 15.80 -4.50 -3.73
N LYS A 231 16.75 -4.43 -4.64
CA LYS A 231 16.51 -4.46 -6.10
C LYS A 231 15.75 -5.70 -6.60
N ASP A 232 15.90 -6.83 -5.93
CA ASP A 232 15.34 -8.11 -6.37
C ASP A 232 13.96 -8.40 -5.76
N TYR A 233 13.47 -7.54 -4.86
CA TYR A 233 12.15 -7.71 -4.23
C TYR A 233 11.03 -7.08 -5.05
N GLY A 234 9.96 -7.84 -5.24
CA GLY A 234 8.72 -7.36 -5.88
C GLY A 234 7.83 -6.56 -4.93
N LEU A 235 8.03 -6.71 -3.61
CA LEU A 235 7.35 -5.95 -2.56
C LEU A 235 8.28 -5.73 -1.37
N VAL A 236 8.24 -4.52 -0.81
CA VAL A 236 8.94 -4.18 0.44
C VAL A 236 7.91 -3.70 1.46
N ALA A 237 7.68 -4.50 2.50
CA ALA A 237 6.78 -4.16 3.59
C ALA A 237 7.52 -3.45 4.72
N VAL A 238 7.00 -2.30 5.15
CA VAL A 238 7.65 -1.40 6.11
C VAL A 238 6.64 -0.96 7.17
N PRO A 239 6.97 -1.11 8.45
CA PRO A 239 6.15 -0.52 9.52
C PRO A 239 6.30 1.00 9.49
N LEU A 240 5.20 1.71 9.63
CA LEU A 240 5.15 3.16 9.53
C LEU A 240 4.49 3.76 10.77
N PRO A 241 5.25 4.45 11.65
CA PRO A 241 4.66 5.23 12.73
C PRO A 241 3.71 6.29 12.17
N ARG A 242 2.51 6.44 12.76
CA ARG A 242 1.54 7.45 12.30
C ARG A 242 2.06 8.88 12.43
N GLU A 243 2.89 9.12 13.43
CA GLU A 243 3.52 10.43 13.67
C GLU A 243 4.98 10.43 13.20
N LEU A 244 5.21 10.84 11.97
CA LEU A 244 6.55 11.06 11.42
C LEU A 244 6.86 12.55 11.36
N LYS A 245 7.89 12.99 12.09
CA LYS A 245 8.41 14.35 11.99
C LYS A 245 9.00 14.60 10.60
N LYS A 246 8.99 15.86 10.16
CA LYS A 246 9.41 16.28 8.81
C LYS A 246 10.80 15.77 8.41
N ASP A 247 11.75 15.76 9.34
CA ASP A 247 13.13 15.36 9.07
C ASP A 247 13.44 13.92 9.51
N HIS A 248 12.41 13.08 9.64
CA HIS A 248 12.61 11.71 10.06
C HIS A 248 13.39 10.92 8.98
N ALA A 249 14.49 10.26 9.38
CA ALA A 249 15.37 9.53 8.46
C ALA A 249 14.65 8.51 7.58
N ARG A 250 13.55 7.91 8.09
CA ARG A 250 12.70 6.97 7.34
C ARG A 250 12.06 7.60 6.10
N LEU A 251 11.66 8.88 6.14
CA LEU A 251 11.10 9.56 4.95
C LEU A 251 12.14 9.68 3.83
N ASN A 252 13.39 9.98 4.18
CA ASN A 252 14.50 10.05 3.24
C ASN A 252 14.80 8.66 2.65
N TRP A 253 14.75 7.62 3.47
CA TRP A 253 14.95 6.25 3.03
C TRP A 253 13.80 5.80 2.10
N LEU A 254 12.53 6.00 2.48
CA LEU A 254 11.37 5.66 1.65
C LEU A 254 11.46 6.31 0.27
N ALA A 255 11.88 7.59 0.20
CA ALA A 255 12.01 8.30 -1.07
C ALA A 255 13.04 7.68 -2.03
N GLN A 256 14.01 6.94 -1.51
CA GLN A 256 15.04 6.25 -2.31
C GLN A 256 14.61 4.84 -2.75
N VAL A 257 13.65 4.22 -2.06
CA VAL A 257 13.15 2.88 -2.42
C VAL A 257 12.34 2.95 -3.71
N LYS A 258 12.74 2.16 -4.71
CA LYS A 258 12.10 2.11 -6.03
C LYS A 258 11.08 0.97 -6.17
N ASN A 259 11.01 0.11 -5.19
CA ASN A 259 10.13 -1.05 -5.15
C ASN A 259 8.69 -0.64 -4.82
N PRO A 260 7.70 -1.46 -5.15
CA PRO A 260 6.39 -1.40 -4.50
C PRO A 260 6.55 -1.41 -2.98
N LEU A 261 5.95 -0.41 -2.32
CA LEU A 261 6.07 -0.21 -0.89
C LEU A 261 4.76 -0.53 -0.19
N MET A 262 4.74 -1.55 0.67
CA MET A 262 3.64 -1.78 1.59
C MET A 262 3.95 -1.09 2.93
N LEU A 263 3.19 -0.06 3.25
CA LEU A 263 3.30 0.68 4.49
C LEU A 263 2.25 0.17 5.48
N VAL A 264 2.69 -0.24 6.65
CA VAL A 264 1.83 -0.75 7.72
C VAL A 264 1.80 0.27 8.85
N PRO A 265 0.72 1.06 8.99
CA PRO A 265 0.62 2.10 10.01
C PRO A 265 0.48 1.51 11.41
N TYR A 266 1.12 2.15 12.42
CA TYR A 266 1.01 1.76 13.84
C TYR A 266 1.17 2.94 14.80
#